data_d6326d068004b03e2f73a4c67116a380
#
_entry.id   d6326d068004b03e2f73a4c67116a380
#
_cell.length_a   1.000
_cell.length_b   1.000
_cell.length_c   1.000
_cell.angle_alpha   90.00
_cell.angle_beta   90.00
_cell.angle_gamma   90.00
#
_symmetry.space_group_name_H-M   'P 1'
#
loop_
_entity.id
_entity.type
_entity.pdbx_description
1 polymer ?
#
loop_
_entity_poly.entity_id
_entity_poly.type
_entity_poly.pdbx_seq_one_letter_code
_entity_poly.pdbx_strand_id
1 'polypeptide(L)' 'MFTMRYVGGHIQVYDQRGRFLFSADNEREARKEMEDYAESAA' A
#
# COMPACT_ATOMS: atom_id res chain seq x y z
N MET A 1 5.72 -7.92 -4.14
CA MET A 1 4.59 -7.30 -4.85
C MET A 1 3.48 -6.96 -3.88
N PHE A 2 2.88 -5.80 -4.02
CA PHE A 2 1.84 -5.32 -3.11
C PHE A 2 0.45 -5.48 -3.72
N THR A 3 -0.54 -5.62 -2.85
CA THR A 3 -1.93 -5.71 -3.26
C THR A 3 -2.68 -4.51 -2.70
N MET A 4 -3.51 -3.89 -3.53
CA MET A 4 -4.33 -2.76 -3.11
C MET A 4 -5.80 -3.15 -3.11
N ARG A 5 -6.51 -2.72 -2.07
CA ARG A 5 -7.96 -2.91 -1.98
C ARG A 5 -8.64 -1.57 -1.75
N TYR A 6 -9.73 -1.36 -2.47
CA TYR A 6 -10.50 -0.12 -2.34
C TYR A 6 -11.62 -0.36 -1.36
N VAL A 7 -11.58 0.34 -0.24
CA VAL A 7 -12.55 0.15 0.84
C VAL A 7 -12.99 1.51 1.36
N GLY A 8 -14.29 1.77 1.25
CA GLY A 8 -14.87 2.96 1.86
C GLY A 8 -14.23 4.28 1.49
N GLY A 9 -13.85 4.43 0.24
CA GLY A 9 -13.28 5.69 -0.24
C GLY A 9 -11.79 5.85 0.02
N HIS A 10 -11.13 4.79 0.45
CA HIS A 10 -9.68 4.82 0.62
C HIS A 10 -9.07 3.49 0.14
N ILE A 11 -7.76 3.43 0.11
CA ILE A 11 -7.04 2.27 -0.39
C ILE A 11 -6.26 1.63 0.75
N GLN A 12 -6.43 0.32 0.91
CA GLN A 12 -5.66 -0.45 1.88
C GLN A 12 -4.60 -1.24 1.11
N VAL A 13 -3.37 -1.18 1.57
CA VAL A 13 -2.26 -1.84 0.90
C VAL A 13 -1.74 -2.99 1.75
N TYR A 14 -1.55 -4.14 1.09
CA TYR A 14 -1.10 -5.36 1.75
C TYR A 14 0.15 -5.88 1.06
N ASP A 15 0.97 -6.60 1.79
CA ASP A 15 2.15 -7.23 1.20
C ASP A 15 1.75 -8.54 0.51
N GLN A 16 2.73 -9.24 -0.06
CA GLN A 16 2.45 -10.47 -0.78
C GLN A 16 2.01 -11.61 0.12
N ARG A 17 2.17 -11.45 1.42
CA ARG A 17 1.71 -12.44 2.40
C ARG A 17 0.30 -12.15 2.89
N GLY A 18 -0.29 -11.05 2.44
CA GLY A 18 -1.62 -10.66 2.85
C GLY A 18 -1.66 -9.86 4.13
N ARG A 19 -0.52 -9.36 4.58
CA ARG A 19 -0.45 -8.58 5.81
C ARG A 19 -0.69 -7.10 5.50
N PHE A 20 -1.50 -6.46 6.31
CA PHE A 20 -1.80 -5.05 6.15
C PHE A 20 -0.54 -4.21 6.39
N LEU A 21 -0.26 -3.31 5.47
CA LEU A 21 0.89 -2.41 5.59
C LEU A 21 0.47 -1.00 5.97
N PHE A 22 -0.41 -0.40 5.16
CA PHE A 22 -0.86 0.96 5.42
C PHE A 22 -2.10 1.25 4.59
N SER A 23 -2.74 2.39 4.85
CA SER A 23 -3.86 2.85 4.04
C SER A 23 -3.53 4.22 3.45
N ALA A 24 -4.14 4.55 2.33
CA ALA A 24 -3.93 5.81 1.64
C ALA A 24 -5.26 6.34 1.12
N ASP A 25 -5.32 7.65 0.87
CA ASP A 25 -6.54 8.29 0.40
C ASP A 25 -6.77 8.08 -1.10
N ASN A 26 -5.70 7.87 -1.87
CA ASN A 26 -5.82 7.68 -3.31
C ASN A 26 -4.61 6.89 -3.81
N GLU A 27 -4.68 6.52 -5.11
CA GLU A 27 -3.63 5.71 -5.71
C GLU A 27 -2.27 6.39 -5.72
N ARG A 28 -2.25 7.69 -5.95
CA ARG A 28 -0.99 8.42 -5.98
C ARG A 28 -0.26 8.30 -4.65
N GLU A 29 -0.99 8.49 -3.57
CA GLU A 29 -0.41 8.36 -2.24
C GLU A 29 0.01 6.93 -1.94
N ALA A 30 -0.80 5.98 -2.36
CA ALA A 30 -0.47 4.57 -2.16
C ALA A 30 0.83 4.21 -2.85
N ARG A 31 1.01 4.66 -4.09
CA ARG A 31 2.24 4.38 -4.83
C ARG A 31 3.46 5.01 -4.18
N LYS A 32 3.30 6.23 -3.71
CA LYS A 32 4.39 6.93 -3.06
C LYS A 32 4.85 6.20 -1.81
N GLU A 33 3.90 5.76 -1.02
CA GLU A 33 4.22 5.01 0.19
C GLU A 33 4.83 3.65 -0.12
N MET A 34 4.37 3.01 -1.19
CA MET A 34 4.94 1.74 -1.60
C MET A 34 6.41 1.88 -1.98
N GLU A 35 6.77 2.98 -2.64
CA GLU A 35 8.16 3.23 -2.99
C GLU A 35 9.03 3.34 -1.74
N ASP A 36 8.52 4.03 -0.73
CA ASP A 36 9.24 4.16 0.53
C ASP A 36 9.41 2.80 1.20
N TYR A 37 8.37 1.97 1.14
CA TYR A 37 8.44 0.63 1.70
C TYR A 37 9.47 -0.23 0.99
N ALA A 38 9.51 -0.12 -0.33
CA ALA A 38 10.46 -0.90 -1.12
C ALA A 38 11.90 -0.53 -0.78
N GLU A 39 12.16 0.76 -0.58
CA GLU A 39 13.48 1.21 -0.20
C GLU A 39 13.85 0.76 1.20
N SER A 40 12.89 0.82 2.12
CA SER A 40 13.11 0.42 3.51
C SER A 40 13.37 -1.07 3.66
N ALA A 41 12.81 -1.86 2.76
CA ALA A 41 12.90 -3.31 2.82
C ALA A 41 14.23 -3.85 2.31
N ALA A 42 15.04 -3.01 1.76
CA ALA A 42 16.31 -3.44 1.18
C ALA A 42 17.32 -3.87 2.23
#